data_6ced6a7792b495270444f67e5f29bb9b
#
_entry.id   6ced6a7792b495270444f67e5f29bb9b
#
_cell.length_a   1.000
_cell.length_b   1.000
_cell.length_c   1.000
_cell.angle_alpha   90.00
_cell.angle_beta   90.00
_cell.angle_gamma   90.00
#
_symmetry.space_group_name_H-M   'P 1'
#
loop_
_entity.id
_entity.type
_entity.pdbx_description
1 polymer ?
#
loop_
_entity_poly.entity_id
_entity_poly.type
_entity_poly.pdbx_seq_one_letter_code
_entity_poly.pdbx_strand_id
1 'polypeptide(L)'
;MTYILSMITLYSPYDVAFVIIDFKGGGMGNQFKDLPHTLGVITDIDGKEINRSLVSIQAELERRKKLFKDADVDHIDKYIKLWKSKKIKTPLPHLIIIVDEFAELKAQFPDFMEQLKSAARIGRTLGVHLILATQKPQGQVDPQIDSNSKFRLCLKVQTPEDSREVIKTPLAAEIRE
;
A
#
# COMPACT_ATOMS: atom_id res chain seq x y z
N MET A 1 -0.84 12.22 3.60
CA MET A 1 -1.51 12.39 4.91
C MET A 1 -3.02 12.45 4.79
N THR A 2 -3.62 13.35 4.02
CA THR A 2 -5.08 13.49 3.86
C THR A 2 -5.81 12.19 3.53
N TYR A 3 -5.23 11.34 2.67
CA TYR A 3 -5.79 10.03 2.32
C TYR A 3 -5.93 9.11 3.55
N ILE A 4 -4.87 9.00 4.38
CA ILE A 4 -4.90 8.17 5.59
C ILE A 4 -5.95 8.72 6.56
N LEU A 5 -5.95 10.05 6.78
CA LEU A 5 -6.94 10.70 7.65
C LEU A 5 -8.39 10.44 7.20
N SER A 6 -8.67 10.54 5.90
CA SER A 6 -10.02 10.25 5.39
C SER A 6 -10.41 8.78 5.59
N MET A 7 -9.47 7.86 5.41
CA MET A 7 -9.77 6.44 5.61
C MET A 7 -10.06 6.10 7.08
N ILE A 8 -9.27 6.61 8.02
CA ILE A 8 -9.47 6.34 9.46
C ILE A 8 -10.72 7.01 10.04
N THR A 9 -11.20 8.08 9.41
CA THR A 9 -12.45 8.75 9.83
C THR A 9 -13.69 8.08 9.27
N LEU A 10 -13.59 7.44 8.11
CA LEU A 10 -14.72 6.83 7.40
C LEU A 10 -14.89 5.33 7.67
N TYR A 11 -13.82 4.65 8.03
CA TYR A 11 -13.79 3.19 8.17
C TYR A 11 -13.24 2.77 9.52
N SER A 12 -13.73 1.65 10.04
CA SER A 12 -13.20 1.06 11.27
C SER A 12 -11.90 0.29 11.01
N PRO A 13 -11.10 0.01 12.06
CA PRO A 13 -9.92 -0.86 11.93
C PRO A 13 -10.25 -2.30 11.51
N TYR A 14 -11.52 -2.70 11.57
CA TYR A 14 -12.00 -3.98 11.05
C TYR A 14 -12.31 -3.94 9.55
N ASP A 15 -12.45 -2.76 8.96
CA ASP A 15 -12.66 -2.58 7.52
C ASP A 15 -11.35 -2.30 6.78
N VAL A 16 -10.46 -1.48 7.38
CA VAL A 16 -9.19 -1.04 6.77
C VAL A 16 -8.06 -1.03 7.80
N ALA A 17 -6.90 -1.54 7.41
CA ALA A 17 -5.68 -1.48 8.21
C ALA A 17 -4.49 -1.05 7.34
N PHE A 18 -3.46 -0.46 7.96
CA PHE A 18 -2.28 0.08 7.28
C PHE A 18 -0.99 -0.57 7.74
N VAL A 19 -0.07 -0.75 6.79
CA VAL A 19 1.38 -0.85 7.01
C VAL A 19 2.01 0.33 6.29
N ILE A 20 2.82 1.11 6.98
CA ILE A 20 3.46 2.31 6.45
C ILE A 20 4.96 2.07 6.38
N ILE A 21 5.53 2.20 5.18
CA ILE A 21 6.96 2.13 4.92
C ILE A 21 7.42 3.56 4.59
N ASP A 22 8.03 4.21 5.58
CA ASP A 22 8.48 5.61 5.49
C ASP A 22 10.01 5.67 5.38
N PHE A 23 10.48 5.82 4.16
CA PHE A 23 11.91 5.77 3.83
C PHE A 23 12.69 6.99 4.35
N LYS A 24 12.02 8.09 4.63
CA LYS A 24 12.67 9.36 5.02
C LYS A 24 12.84 9.57 6.53
N GLY A 25 12.76 8.50 7.32
CA GLY A 25 13.04 8.57 8.76
C GLY A 25 11.85 8.94 9.65
N GLY A 26 10.64 8.58 9.23
CA GLY A 26 9.50 8.51 10.14
C GLY A 26 8.67 9.76 10.29
N GLY A 27 8.84 10.77 9.45
CA GLY A 27 8.05 12.00 9.54
C GLY A 27 6.55 11.77 9.35
N MET A 28 6.16 10.96 8.38
CA MET A 28 4.77 10.60 8.13
C MET A 28 4.35 9.40 8.99
N GLY A 29 5.15 8.35 9.01
CA GLY A 29 4.81 7.09 9.67
C GLY A 29 4.57 7.26 11.17
N ASN A 30 5.42 8.02 11.85
CA ASN A 30 5.33 8.25 13.28
C ASN A 30 4.04 8.96 13.72
N GLN A 31 3.42 9.77 12.86
CA GLN A 31 2.15 10.44 13.17
C GLN A 31 0.97 9.47 13.26
N PHE A 32 1.08 8.31 12.63
CA PHE A 32 0.00 7.34 12.52
C PHE A 32 0.28 6.03 13.28
N LYS A 33 1.44 5.88 13.92
CA LYS A 33 1.88 4.62 14.53
C LYS A 33 0.95 4.11 15.64
N ASP A 34 0.35 5.02 16.40
CA ASP A 34 -0.47 4.69 17.58
C ASP A 34 -1.96 4.55 17.24
N LEU A 35 -2.33 4.63 15.96
CA LEU A 35 -3.70 4.46 15.54
C LEU A 35 -4.11 2.98 15.51
N PRO A 36 -5.35 2.65 15.88
CA PRO A 36 -5.84 1.27 15.86
C PRO A 36 -5.89 0.65 14.45
N HIS A 37 -5.82 1.45 13.40
CA HIS A 37 -5.73 1.01 12.01
C HIS A 37 -4.31 0.62 11.59
N THR A 38 -3.28 1.06 12.32
CA THR A 38 -1.89 0.88 11.93
C THR A 38 -1.32 -0.41 12.52
N LEU A 39 -1.04 -1.39 11.66
CA LEU A 39 -0.45 -2.66 12.06
C LEU A 39 1.07 -2.60 12.21
N GLY A 40 1.71 -1.65 11.54
CA GLY A 40 3.15 -1.46 11.64
C GLY A 40 3.63 -0.24 10.86
N VAL A 41 4.71 0.35 11.35
CA VAL A 41 5.45 1.43 10.69
C VAL A 41 6.91 1.01 10.61
N ILE A 42 7.47 1.08 9.41
CA ILE A 42 8.85 0.74 9.11
C ILE A 42 9.55 2.05 8.75
N THR A 43 10.41 2.53 9.65
CA THR A 43 11.09 3.83 9.50
C THR A 43 12.60 3.70 9.42
N ASP A 44 13.13 2.65 10.02
CA ASP A 44 14.56 2.36 9.98
C ASP A 44 14.78 1.21 9.02
N ILE A 45 15.22 1.56 7.80
CA ILE A 45 15.31 0.61 6.70
C ILE A 45 16.74 0.09 6.61
N ASP A 46 17.13 -0.73 7.59
CA ASP A 46 18.28 -1.60 7.42
C ASP A 46 17.87 -2.88 6.66
N GLY A 47 18.84 -3.57 6.06
CA GLY A 47 18.56 -4.77 5.28
C GLY A 47 17.89 -5.90 6.09
N LYS A 48 17.96 -5.88 7.41
CA LYS A 48 17.34 -6.87 8.31
C LYS A 48 15.84 -6.57 8.49
N GLU A 49 15.48 -5.31 8.72
CA GLU A 49 14.09 -4.91 8.87
C GLU A 49 13.30 -5.09 7.57
N ILE A 50 13.90 -4.81 6.45
CA ILE A 50 13.32 -5.05 5.12
C ILE A 50 12.98 -6.53 4.93
N ASN A 51 13.93 -7.43 5.19
CA ASN A 51 13.71 -8.87 5.06
C ASN A 51 12.61 -9.36 6.01
N ARG A 52 12.59 -8.90 7.26
CA ARG A 52 11.54 -9.22 8.24
C ARG A 52 10.16 -8.75 7.78
N SER A 53 10.09 -7.57 7.17
CA SER A 53 8.84 -7.02 6.64
C SER A 53 8.29 -7.87 5.49
N LEU A 54 9.14 -8.33 4.59
CA LEU A 54 8.74 -9.24 3.52
C LEU A 54 8.19 -10.56 4.05
N VAL A 55 8.90 -11.17 5.00
CA VAL A 55 8.45 -12.41 5.65
C VAL A 55 7.08 -12.20 6.31
N SER A 56 6.88 -11.06 6.97
CA SER A 56 5.60 -10.72 7.60
C SER A 56 4.47 -10.53 6.57
N ILE A 57 4.74 -9.85 5.46
CA ILE A 57 3.76 -9.68 4.37
C ILE A 57 3.40 -11.03 3.74
N GLN A 58 4.39 -11.89 3.48
CA GLN A 58 4.17 -13.22 2.93
C GLN A 58 3.35 -14.10 3.89
N ALA A 59 3.69 -14.08 5.18
CA ALA A 59 2.94 -14.81 6.20
C ALA A 59 1.47 -14.33 6.29
N GLU A 60 1.23 -13.03 6.17
CA GLU A 60 -0.13 -12.48 6.13
C GLU A 60 -0.90 -12.93 4.89
N LEU A 61 -0.27 -12.98 3.72
CA LEU A 61 -0.91 -13.51 2.51
C LEU A 61 -1.31 -14.98 2.68
N GLU A 62 -0.44 -15.82 3.25
CA GLU A 62 -0.75 -17.22 3.51
C GLU A 62 -1.85 -17.38 4.57
N ARG A 63 -1.84 -16.55 5.62
CA ARG A 63 -2.91 -16.50 6.61
C ARG A 63 -4.26 -16.18 5.97
N ARG A 64 -4.31 -15.19 5.06
CA ARG A 64 -5.53 -14.82 4.33
C ARG A 64 -6.02 -15.94 3.42
N LYS A 65 -5.13 -16.59 2.68
CA LYS A 65 -5.47 -17.77 1.86
C LYS A 65 -6.11 -18.88 2.69
N LYS A 66 -5.54 -19.18 3.87
CA LYS A 66 -6.08 -20.18 4.77
C LYS A 66 -7.49 -19.79 5.25
N LEU A 67 -7.68 -18.55 5.70
CA LEU A 67 -8.99 -18.06 6.12
C LEU A 67 -10.03 -18.14 5.01
N PHE A 68 -9.66 -17.85 3.77
CA PHE A 68 -10.55 -17.96 2.61
C PHE A 68 -10.93 -19.40 2.33
N LYS A 69 -9.95 -20.31 2.38
CA LYS A 69 -10.19 -21.74 2.23
C LYS A 69 -11.14 -22.26 3.30
N ASP A 70 -10.92 -21.89 4.55
CA ASP A 70 -11.76 -22.33 5.69
C ASP A 70 -13.19 -21.75 5.62
N ALA A 71 -13.36 -20.59 4.97
CA ALA A 71 -14.65 -19.93 4.78
C ALA A 71 -15.31 -20.23 3.43
N ASP A 72 -14.68 -21.05 2.58
CA ASP A 72 -15.11 -21.37 1.21
C ASP A 72 -15.40 -20.13 0.35
N VAL A 73 -14.45 -19.18 0.34
CA VAL A 73 -14.54 -17.95 -0.45
C VAL A 73 -13.26 -17.72 -1.25
N ASP A 74 -13.36 -16.94 -2.32
CA ASP A 74 -12.27 -16.61 -3.26
C ASP A 74 -11.89 -15.13 -3.27
N HIS A 75 -12.66 -14.28 -2.55
CA HIS A 75 -12.47 -12.82 -2.58
C HIS A 75 -12.77 -12.20 -1.21
N ILE A 76 -11.99 -11.15 -0.88
CA ILE A 76 -12.11 -10.42 0.40
C ILE A 76 -13.54 -9.91 0.65
N ASP A 77 -14.23 -9.40 -0.36
CA ASP A 77 -15.58 -8.87 -0.20
C ASP A 77 -16.59 -9.96 0.22
N LYS A 78 -16.41 -11.18 -0.28
CA LYS A 78 -17.23 -12.33 0.14
C LYS A 78 -16.94 -12.68 1.60
N TYR A 79 -15.66 -12.68 1.99
CA TYR A 79 -15.25 -12.93 3.36
C TYR A 79 -15.82 -11.88 4.32
N ILE A 80 -15.71 -10.59 3.99
CA ILE A 80 -16.26 -9.49 4.79
C ILE A 80 -17.78 -9.60 4.93
N LYS A 81 -18.50 -10.00 3.88
CA LYS A 81 -19.95 -10.24 3.95
C LYS A 81 -20.30 -11.36 4.93
N LEU A 82 -19.54 -12.45 4.95
CA LEU A 82 -19.72 -13.53 5.91
C LEU A 82 -19.48 -13.06 7.34
N TRP A 83 -18.43 -12.27 7.56
CA TRP A 83 -18.14 -11.71 8.88
C TRP A 83 -19.24 -10.73 9.34
N LYS A 84 -19.64 -9.77 8.50
CA LYS A 84 -20.71 -8.80 8.82
C LYS A 84 -22.06 -9.51 9.08
N SER A 85 -22.31 -10.63 8.46
CA SER A 85 -23.50 -11.49 8.72
C SER A 85 -23.34 -12.46 9.90
N LYS A 86 -22.24 -12.33 10.69
CA LYS A 86 -21.92 -13.18 11.86
C LYS A 86 -21.77 -14.69 11.55
N LYS A 87 -21.58 -15.07 10.30
CA LYS A 87 -21.33 -16.45 9.90
C LYS A 87 -19.91 -16.91 10.24
N ILE A 88 -18.97 -15.99 10.31
CA ILE A 88 -17.60 -16.20 10.75
C ILE A 88 -17.24 -15.18 11.84
N LYS A 89 -16.32 -15.55 12.75
CA LYS A 89 -15.97 -14.73 13.93
C LYS A 89 -14.80 -13.80 13.70
N THR A 90 -13.87 -14.16 12.84
CA THR A 90 -12.61 -13.44 12.63
C THR A 90 -12.78 -12.32 11.61
N PRO A 91 -12.62 -11.05 11.98
CA PRO A 91 -12.59 -9.96 11.01
C PRO A 91 -11.33 -10.02 10.15
N LEU A 92 -11.42 -9.52 8.94
CA LEU A 92 -10.29 -9.40 8.03
C LEU A 92 -10.40 -8.08 7.27
N PRO A 93 -9.66 -7.03 7.71
CA PRO A 93 -9.69 -5.75 7.02
C PRO A 93 -8.95 -5.80 5.67
N HIS A 94 -9.28 -4.87 4.77
CA HIS A 94 -8.40 -4.53 3.68
C HIS A 94 -7.07 -4.04 4.25
N LEU A 95 -5.95 -4.59 3.79
CA LEU A 95 -4.60 -4.17 4.18
C LEU A 95 -4.04 -3.24 3.11
N ILE A 96 -3.74 -2.02 3.49
CA ILE A 96 -3.13 -1.02 2.61
C ILE A 96 -1.67 -0.85 3.03
N ILE A 97 -0.75 -1.23 2.15
CA ILE A 97 0.68 -1.02 2.32
C ILE A 97 1.04 0.28 1.61
N ILE A 98 1.50 1.26 2.37
CA ILE A 98 1.87 2.59 1.86
C ILE A 98 3.38 2.69 1.88
N VAL A 99 3.97 2.95 0.72
CA VAL A 99 5.40 3.24 0.58
C VAL A 99 5.57 4.73 0.29
N ASP A 100 6.13 5.45 1.24
CA ASP A 100 6.51 6.86 1.06
C ASP A 100 7.91 6.91 0.42
N GLU A 101 8.01 7.58 -0.72
CA GLU A 101 9.23 7.67 -1.54
C GLU A 101 9.74 6.32 -2.07
N PHE A 102 8.88 5.65 -2.87
CA PHE A 102 9.24 4.34 -3.44
C PHE A 102 10.45 4.40 -4.39
N ALA A 103 10.78 5.57 -4.96
CA ALA A 103 11.94 5.73 -5.82
C ALA A 103 13.25 5.45 -5.07
N GLU A 104 13.37 5.91 -3.84
CA GLU A 104 14.54 5.63 -3.00
C GLU A 104 14.58 4.17 -2.54
N LEU A 105 13.43 3.62 -2.16
CA LEU A 105 13.31 2.21 -1.81
C LEU A 105 13.73 1.29 -2.97
N LYS A 106 13.27 1.59 -4.19
CA LYS A 106 13.64 0.85 -5.40
C LYS A 106 15.13 0.93 -5.70
N ALA A 107 15.75 2.10 -5.50
CA ALA A 107 17.18 2.31 -5.75
C ALA A 107 18.07 1.55 -4.76
N GLN A 108 17.71 1.51 -3.49
CA GLN A 108 18.52 0.88 -2.45
C GLN A 108 18.21 -0.60 -2.26
N PHE A 109 16.95 -1.03 -2.47
CA PHE A 109 16.48 -2.39 -2.24
C PHE A 109 15.60 -2.87 -3.41
N PRO A 110 16.17 -3.04 -4.62
CA PRO A 110 15.38 -3.42 -5.81
C PRO A 110 14.67 -4.76 -5.63
N ASP A 111 15.29 -5.74 -5.00
CA ASP A 111 14.70 -7.08 -4.77
C ASP A 111 13.49 -7.00 -3.82
N PHE A 112 13.55 -6.15 -2.81
CA PHE A 112 12.42 -5.89 -1.92
C PHE A 112 11.25 -5.30 -2.70
N MET A 113 11.52 -4.32 -3.55
CA MET A 113 10.49 -3.66 -4.35
C MET A 113 9.81 -4.64 -5.31
N GLU A 114 10.56 -5.52 -5.95
CA GLU A 114 10.01 -6.57 -6.82
C GLU A 114 9.12 -7.57 -6.06
N GLN A 115 9.57 -8.00 -4.88
CA GLN A 115 8.79 -8.90 -4.04
C GLN A 115 7.52 -8.22 -3.51
N LEU A 116 7.59 -6.94 -3.15
CA LEU A 116 6.43 -6.16 -2.69
C LEU A 116 5.38 -6.00 -3.80
N LYS A 117 5.81 -5.68 -5.03
CA LYS A 117 4.94 -5.63 -6.22
C LYS A 117 4.28 -6.99 -6.48
N SER A 118 5.04 -8.06 -6.38
CA SER A 118 4.51 -9.43 -6.55
C SER A 118 3.49 -9.78 -5.47
N ALA A 119 3.78 -9.46 -4.21
CA ALA A 119 2.88 -9.67 -3.10
C ALA A 119 1.56 -8.89 -3.27
N ALA A 120 1.62 -7.63 -3.70
CA ALA A 120 0.44 -6.82 -3.98
C ALA A 120 -0.41 -7.38 -5.13
N ARG A 121 0.23 -7.88 -6.19
CA ARG A 121 -0.47 -8.53 -7.32
C ARG A 121 -1.22 -9.78 -6.89
N ILE A 122 -0.59 -10.66 -6.12
CA ILE A 122 -1.19 -11.89 -5.59
C ILE A 122 -2.24 -11.53 -4.53
N GLY A 123 -1.96 -10.53 -3.72
CA GLY A 123 -2.79 -10.10 -2.61
C GLY A 123 -4.09 -9.38 -3.00
N ARG A 124 -4.28 -9.02 -4.28
CA ARG A 124 -5.42 -8.22 -4.73
C ARG A 124 -6.77 -8.83 -4.36
N THR A 125 -6.98 -10.10 -4.65
CA THR A 125 -8.21 -10.81 -4.27
C THR A 125 -8.32 -11.05 -2.77
N LEU A 126 -7.16 -11.11 -2.09
CA LEU A 126 -7.05 -11.26 -0.64
C LEU A 126 -7.24 -9.95 0.13
N GLY A 127 -7.49 -8.82 -0.57
CA GLY A 127 -7.68 -7.52 0.04
C GLY A 127 -6.39 -6.84 0.48
N VAL A 128 -5.26 -7.13 -0.18
CA VAL A 128 -3.98 -6.43 0.05
C VAL A 128 -3.74 -5.46 -1.10
N HIS A 129 -3.51 -4.20 -0.76
CA HIS A 129 -3.36 -3.09 -1.71
C HIS A 129 -2.03 -2.38 -1.46
N LEU A 130 -1.42 -1.89 -2.55
CA LEU A 130 -0.15 -1.15 -2.49
C LEU A 130 -0.39 0.28 -2.97
N ILE A 131 0.06 1.25 -2.18
CA ILE A 131 0.13 2.65 -2.55
C ILE A 131 1.61 3.03 -2.62
N LEU A 132 2.04 3.45 -3.81
CA LEU A 132 3.39 3.93 -4.05
C LEU A 132 3.35 5.45 -4.18
N ALA A 133 4.04 6.14 -3.29
CA ALA A 133 4.22 7.59 -3.35
C ALA A 133 5.68 7.93 -3.68
N THR A 134 5.88 9.02 -4.42
CA THR A 134 7.22 9.56 -4.70
C THR A 134 7.13 11.04 -5.02
N GLN A 135 8.17 11.76 -4.68
CA GLN A 135 8.38 13.15 -5.10
C GLN A 135 9.16 13.25 -6.41
N LYS A 136 9.74 12.14 -6.88
CA LYS A 136 10.58 12.08 -8.09
C LYS A 136 10.04 10.99 -9.02
N PRO A 137 8.94 11.22 -9.75
CA PRO A 137 8.32 10.18 -10.58
C PRO A 137 9.15 9.82 -11.82
N GLN A 138 9.97 10.75 -12.34
CA GLN A 138 10.68 10.61 -13.61
C GLN A 138 11.59 9.37 -13.62
N GLY A 139 11.36 8.46 -14.58
CA GLY A 139 12.12 7.22 -14.76
C GLY A 139 11.89 6.16 -13.66
N GLN A 140 10.96 6.39 -12.74
CA GLN A 140 10.69 5.46 -11.64
C GLN A 140 9.50 4.52 -11.91
N VAL A 141 8.55 4.97 -12.73
CA VAL A 141 7.37 4.20 -13.11
C VAL A 141 7.73 3.22 -14.21
N ASP A 142 8.09 2.00 -13.82
CA ASP A 142 8.37 0.93 -14.77
C ASP A 142 7.07 0.36 -15.39
N PRO A 143 7.14 -0.37 -16.52
CA PRO A 143 5.96 -0.92 -17.19
C PRO A 143 5.09 -1.82 -16.29
N GLN A 144 5.67 -2.46 -15.30
CA GLN A 144 4.95 -3.32 -14.37
C GLN A 144 4.13 -2.49 -13.38
N ILE A 145 4.71 -1.40 -12.84
CA ILE A 145 3.97 -0.43 -12.02
C ILE A 145 2.88 0.21 -12.87
N ASP A 146 3.23 0.63 -14.10
CA ASP A 146 2.30 1.29 -15.03
C ASP A 146 1.07 0.43 -15.34
N SER A 147 1.27 -0.85 -15.66
CA SER A 147 0.19 -1.79 -16.02
C SER A 147 -0.70 -2.18 -14.84
N ASN A 148 -0.13 -2.25 -13.63
CA ASN A 148 -0.84 -2.68 -12.43
C ASN A 148 -1.50 -1.54 -11.65
N SER A 149 -1.09 -0.28 -11.88
CA SER A 149 -1.62 0.91 -11.22
C SER A 149 -2.80 1.49 -12.01
N LYS A 150 -4.00 1.01 -11.70
CA LYS A 150 -5.24 1.50 -12.34
C LYS A 150 -5.63 2.90 -11.89
N PHE A 151 -5.31 3.26 -10.66
CA PHE A 151 -5.57 4.58 -10.10
C PHE A 151 -4.25 5.32 -9.91
N ARG A 152 -4.20 6.54 -10.46
CA ARG A 152 -3.02 7.40 -10.40
C ARG A 152 -3.45 8.78 -9.95
N LEU A 153 -2.69 9.34 -9.02
CA LEU A 153 -2.89 10.68 -8.51
C LEU A 153 -1.58 11.45 -8.66
N CYS A 154 -1.64 12.60 -9.31
CA CYS A 154 -0.53 13.54 -9.40
C CYS A 154 -0.97 14.87 -8.79
N LEU A 155 -0.30 15.30 -7.75
CA LEU A 155 -0.42 16.64 -7.21
C LEU A 155 0.38 17.61 -8.09
N LYS A 156 0.44 18.91 -7.73
CA LYS A 156 1.28 19.86 -8.44
C LYS A 156 2.71 19.36 -8.54
N VAL A 157 3.25 19.38 -9.74
CA VAL A 157 4.65 19.08 -10.07
C VAL A 157 5.29 20.27 -10.79
N GLN A 158 6.62 20.31 -10.83
CA GLN A 158 7.33 21.43 -11.44
C GLN A 158 7.37 21.35 -12.97
N THR A 159 7.40 20.15 -13.53
CA THR A 159 7.57 19.94 -14.97
C THR A 159 6.42 19.20 -15.60
N PRO A 160 6.09 19.50 -16.87
CA PRO A 160 5.11 18.70 -17.64
C PRO A 160 5.52 17.23 -17.79
N GLU A 161 6.82 16.93 -17.82
CA GLU A 161 7.39 15.59 -17.93
C GLU A 161 7.04 14.75 -16.71
N ASP A 162 7.19 15.28 -15.49
CA ASP A 162 6.80 14.63 -14.24
C ASP A 162 5.30 14.29 -14.23
N SER A 163 4.49 15.23 -14.71
CA SER A 163 3.04 15.01 -14.83
C SER A 163 2.72 13.88 -15.82
N ARG A 164 3.35 13.89 -17.00
CA ARG A 164 3.15 12.84 -18.02
C ARG A 164 3.59 11.46 -17.55
N GLU A 165 4.65 11.39 -16.76
CA GLU A 165 5.13 10.13 -16.19
C GLU A 165 4.03 9.46 -15.34
N VAL A 166 3.34 10.22 -14.51
CA VAL A 166 2.32 9.70 -13.59
C VAL A 166 0.95 9.55 -14.25
N ILE A 167 0.41 10.64 -14.81
CA ILE A 167 -1.00 10.69 -15.28
C ILE A 167 -1.15 10.78 -16.80
N LYS A 168 -0.06 10.68 -17.56
CA LYS A 168 0.00 10.68 -19.04
C LYS A 168 -0.46 11.99 -19.68
N THR A 169 -0.63 13.06 -18.89
CA THR A 169 -0.97 14.41 -19.35
C THR A 169 -0.10 15.46 -18.64
N PRO A 170 0.08 16.68 -19.17
CA PRO A 170 0.87 17.72 -18.53
C PRO A 170 0.13 18.46 -17.42
N LEU A 171 -1.14 18.18 -17.18
CA LEU A 171 -2.08 19.00 -16.40
C LEU A 171 -1.66 19.24 -14.94
N ALA A 172 -0.93 18.30 -14.33
CA ALA A 172 -0.50 18.48 -12.95
C ALA A 172 0.55 19.57 -12.78
N ALA A 173 1.30 19.92 -13.83
CA ALA A 173 2.23 21.06 -13.83
C ALA A 173 1.49 22.42 -13.89
N GLU A 174 0.24 22.44 -14.36
CA GLU A 174 -0.60 23.63 -14.50
C GLU A 174 -1.44 23.95 -13.25
N ILE A 175 -1.42 23.07 -12.24
CA ILE A 175 -2.14 23.29 -10.98
C ILE A 175 -1.61 24.55 -10.31
N ARG A 176 -2.50 25.50 -10.03
CA ARG A 176 -2.17 26.74 -9.32
C ARG A 176 -2.00 26.47 -7.82
N GLU A 177 -1.19 27.30 -7.17
CA GLU A 177 -1.06 27.31 -5.71
C GLU A 177 -2.26 27.92 -5.04
#